data_56ee41feb3fdecd12ab299db37698240
#
_entry.id   56ee41feb3fdecd12ab299db37698240
#
_cell.length_a   1.000
_cell.length_b   1.000
_cell.length_c   1.000
_cell.angle_alpha   90.00
_cell.angle_beta   90.00
_cell.angle_gamma   90.00
#
_symmetry.space_group_name_H-M   'P 1'
#
loop_
_entity.id
_entity.type
_entity.pdbx_description
1 polymer ?
#
loop_
_entity_poly.entity_id
_entity_poly.type
_entity_poly.pdbx_seq_one_letter_code
_entity_poly.pdbx_strand_id
1 'polypeptide(L)'
;ALQFNDSLARMDFKMGKGMLTSVIVNNYLKQGITLNSTSAGKFAFYLTKDYFDQKPTEDSVQVELVNEEKKILGYTCKRANLKANGVTTTYWYTNELNFDIKQQAIVNKHIPGFPLKYNTVKDGLYMEFEVTNIEFKIKDPETTFSLLIPQGFKVVN
;
A
#
# COMPACT_ATOMS: atom_id res chain seq x y z
N ALA A 1 -2.97 -6.04 -5.77
CA ALA A 1 -2.39 -5.20 -6.83
C ALA A 1 -2.16 -3.79 -6.31
N LEU A 2 -1.20 -3.10 -6.86
CA LEU A 2 -0.95 -1.68 -6.65
C LEU A 2 -0.89 -1.01 -8.02
N GLN A 3 -1.70 0.02 -8.23
CA GLN A 3 -1.77 0.83 -9.45
C GLN A 3 -1.69 2.29 -9.05
N PHE A 4 -0.92 3.10 -9.74
CA PHE A 4 -0.78 4.51 -9.44
C PHE A 4 -0.32 5.33 -10.64
N ASN A 5 -0.59 6.64 -10.58
CA ASN A 5 -0.01 7.68 -11.41
C ASN A 5 0.41 8.85 -10.50
N ASP A 6 0.64 10.05 -11.04
CA ASP A 6 1.19 11.19 -10.29
C ASP A 6 0.43 11.55 -8.99
N SER A 7 -0.88 11.37 -8.94
CA SER A 7 -1.69 11.76 -7.78
C SER A 7 -2.71 10.71 -7.33
N LEU A 8 -2.97 9.73 -8.19
CA LEU A 8 -3.98 8.71 -7.96
C LEU A 8 -3.31 7.38 -7.65
N ALA A 9 -3.84 6.68 -6.66
CA ALA A 9 -3.37 5.34 -6.35
C ALA A 9 -4.53 4.42 -5.99
N ARG A 10 -4.41 3.16 -6.38
CA ARG A 10 -5.31 2.08 -6.02
C ARG A 10 -4.51 0.90 -5.51
N MET A 11 -4.91 0.38 -4.38
CA MET A 11 -4.34 -0.83 -3.80
C MET A 11 -5.43 -1.86 -3.54
N ASP A 12 -5.28 -3.04 -4.12
CA ASP A 12 -6.19 -4.17 -3.93
C ASP A 12 -5.51 -5.25 -3.11
N PHE A 13 -6.15 -5.64 -2.02
CA PHE A 13 -5.72 -6.71 -1.13
C PHE A 13 -6.70 -7.86 -1.17
N LYS A 14 -6.18 -9.09 -1.22
CA LYS A 14 -6.96 -10.30 -0.97
C LYS A 14 -6.49 -10.90 0.35
N MET A 15 -7.41 -11.08 1.28
CA MET A 15 -7.13 -11.69 2.58
C MET A 15 -7.97 -12.95 2.75
N GLY A 16 -7.30 -14.09 2.92
CA GLY A 16 -7.96 -15.37 3.12
C GLY A 16 -8.94 -15.77 1.99
N LYS A 17 -9.92 -16.60 2.34
CA LYS A 17 -10.97 -17.03 1.40
C LYS A 17 -12.07 -15.97 1.31
N GLY A 18 -12.06 -15.15 0.28
CA GLY A 18 -13.22 -14.34 -0.11
C GLY A 18 -13.28 -12.92 0.44
N MET A 19 -12.24 -12.39 1.09
CA MET A 19 -12.18 -10.98 1.45
C MET A 19 -11.31 -10.20 0.47
N LEU A 20 -11.91 -9.20 -0.16
CA LEU A 20 -11.23 -8.24 -1.04
C LEU A 20 -11.40 -6.85 -0.46
N THR A 21 -10.30 -6.15 -0.28
CA THR A 21 -10.26 -4.74 0.08
C THR A 21 -9.58 -3.95 -1.03
N SER A 22 -10.24 -2.90 -1.52
CA SER A 22 -9.66 -1.93 -2.45
C SER A 22 -9.59 -0.58 -1.77
N VAL A 23 -8.42 0.03 -1.75
CA VAL A 23 -8.20 1.41 -1.30
C VAL A 23 -7.87 2.24 -2.53
N ILE A 24 -8.65 3.29 -2.78
CA ILE A 24 -8.46 4.19 -3.91
C ILE A 24 -8.32 5.59 -3.34
N VAL A 25 -7.24 6.28 -3.69
CA VAL A 25 -6.92 7.61 -3.16
C VAL A 25 -6.55 8.59 -4.27
N ASN A 26 -6.96 9.83 -4.06
CA ASN A 26 -6.45 10.99 -4.77
C ASN A 26 -5.65 11.83 -3.76
N ASN A 27 -4.33 11.74 -3.83
CA ASN A 27 -3.44 12.41 -2.89
C ASN A 27 -3.44 13.94 -3.07
N TYR A 28 -3.69 14.41 -4.29
CA TYR A 28 -3.78 15.85 -4.57
C TYR A 28 -5.02 16.46 -3.92
N LEU A 29 -6.18 15.82 -4.09
CA LEU A 29 -7.45 16.29 -3.50
C LEU A 29 -7.63 15.88 -2.04
N LYS A 30 -6.78 15.01 -1.49
CA LYS A 30 -6.92 14.39 -0.17
C LYS A 30 -8.29 13.74 0.03
N GLN A 31 -8.67 12.95 -0.95
CA GLN A 31 -9.92 12.20 -1.00
C GLN A 31 -9.66 10.74 -1.32
N GLY A 32 -10.48 9.86 -0.82
CA GLY A 32 -10.38 8.45 -1.14
C GLY A 32 -11.59 7.65 -0.68
N ILE A 33 -11.60 6.40 -1.08
CA ILE A 33 -12.58 5.41 -0.65
C ILE A 33 -11.89 4.09 -0.33
N THR A 34 -12.44 3.39 0.64
CA THR A 34 -12.13 1.98 0.89
C THR A 34 -13.36 1.14 0.55
N LEU A 35 -13.18 0.13 -0.28
CA LEU A 35 -14.21 -0.82 -0.68
C LEU A 35 -13.88 -2.18 -0.10
N ASN A 36 -14.73 -2.70 0.77
CA ASN A 36 -14.59 -4.02 1.37
C ASN A 36 -15.67 -4.96 0.85
N SER A 37 -15.25 -6.07 0.28
CA SER A 37 -16.14 -7.17 -0.12
C SER A 37 -15.83 -8.38 0.76
N THR A 38 -16.80 -8.84 1.53
CA THR A 38 -16.69 -9.94 2.48
C THR A 38 -17.86 -10.90 2.34
N SER A 39 -17.84 -12.01 3.04
CA SER A 39 -18.98 -12.93 3.14
C SER A 39 -20.22 -12.28 3.78
N ALA A 40 -20.02 -11.26 4.63
CA ALA A 40 -21.10 -10.51 5.29
C ALA A 40 -21.71 -9.40 4.43
N GLY A 41 -21.10 -9.08 3.30
CA GLY A 41 -21.58 -8.03 2.38
C GLY A 41 -20.47 -7.15 1.81
N LYS A 42 -20.91 -6.11 1.10
CA LYS A 42 -20.04 -5.11 0.47
C LYS A 42 -20.22 -3.76 1.15
N PHE A 43 -19.13 -3.17 1.61
CA PHE A 43 -19.13 -1.93 2.38
C PHE A 43 -18.16 -0.92 1.77
N ALA A 44 -18.53 0.35 1.76
CA ALA A 44 -17.70 1.45 1.31
C ALA A 44 -17.53 2.48 2.41
N PHE A 45 -16.30 2.97 2.57
CA PHE A 45 -15.92 4.00 3.54
C PHE A 45 -15.23 5.15 2.81
N TYR A 46 -15.62 6.38 3.11
CA TYR A 46 -14.89 7.55 2.64
C TYR A 46 -13.65 7.80 3.48
N LEU A 47 -12.54 8.06 2.83
CA LEU A 47 -11.32 8.53 3.48
C LEU A 47 -11.38 10.06 3.51
N THR A 48 -11.49 10.60 4.71
CA THR A 48 -11.57 12.04 4.93
C THR A 48 -10.19 12.68 4.95
N LYS A 49 -10.13 14.00 4.90
CA LYS A 49 -8.89 14.77 4.98
C LYS A 49 -8.02 14.36 6.18
N ASP A 50 -8.64 14.07 7.31
CA ASP A 50 -7.93 13.65 8.53
C ASP A 50 -7.11 12.38 8.34
N TYR A 51 -7.55 11.45 7.49
CA TYR A 51 -6.78 10.26 7.11
C TYR A 51 -5.45 10.64 6.43
N PHE A 52 -5.48 11.67 5.56
CA PHE A 52 -4.30 12.12 4.82
C PHE A 52 -3.39 13.03 5.66
N ASP A 53 -3.95 13.74 6.63
CA ASP A 53 -3.24 14.68 7.50
C ASP A 53 -2.75 14.02 8.81
N GLN A 54 -3.08 12.74 9.06
CA GLN A 54 -2.53 11.99 10.18
C GLN A 54 -1.00 11.96 10.06
N LYS A 55 -0.34 12.72 10.93
CA LYS A 55 1.09 12.56 11.15
C LYS A 55 1.28 11.18 11.77
N PRO A 56 2.15 10.33 11.23
CA PRO A 56 2.57 9.14 11.97
C PRO A 56 3.02 9.63 13.34
N THR A 57 2.50 9.04 14.40
CA THR A 57 3.08 9.23 15.72
C THR A 57 4.52 8.79 15.61
N GLU A 58 5.45 9.74 15.58
CA GLU A 58 6.89 9.52 15.43
C GLU A 58 7.49 8.95 16.73
N ASP A 59 6.83 8.00 17.35
CA ASP A 59 7.42 7.25 18.45
C ASP A 59 8.47 6.29 17.85
N SER A 60 9.71 6.79 17.82
CA SER A 60 10.94 6.04 17.58
C SER A 60 10.89 5.02 16.43
N VAL A 61 10.77 5.51 15.19
CA VAL A 61 11.02 4.67 14.02
C VAL A 61 12.52 4.51 13.84
N GLN A 62 13.00 3.27 13.87
CA GLN A 62 14.39 2.92 13.61
C GLN A 62 14.47 2.14 12.31
N VAL A 63 15.37 2.55 11.41
CA VAL A 63 15.65 1.84 10.16
C VAL A 63 17.08 1.33 10.18
N GLU A 64 17.23 0.04 9.96
CA GLU A 64 18.50 -0.64 9.76
C GLU A 64 18.62 -1.05 8.30
N LEU A 65 19.61 -0.51 7.59
CA LEU A 65 19.94 -0.95 6.24
C LEU A 65 20.88 -2.15 6.32
N VAL A 66 20.43 -3.28 5.81
CA VAL A 66 21.20 -4.54 5.86
C VAL A 66 21.92 -4.72 4.53
N ASN A 67 23.20 -5.10 4.59
CA ASN A 67 24.00 -5.36 3.39
C ASN A 67 23.69 -6.76 2.81
N GLU A 68 22.44 -6.94 2.42
CA GLU A 68 21.96 -8.13 1.73
C GLU A 68 21.24 -7.72 0.45
N GLU A 69 21.45 -8.49 -0.62
CA GLU A 69 20.82 -8.27 -1.90
C GLU A 69 20.18 -9.55 -2.42
N LYS A 70 19.05 -9.40 -3.12
CA LYS A 70 18.44 -10.47 -3.90
C LYS A 70 17.68 -9.89 -5.09
N LYS A 71 17.37 -10.72 -6.08
CA LYS A 71 16.54 -10.32 -7.20
C LYS A 71 15.08 -10.68 -6.98
N ILE A 72 14.19 -9.71 -7.22
CA ILE A 72 12.72 -9.90 -7.25
C ILE A 72 12.22 -9.29 -8.55
N LEU A 73 11.53 -10.05 -9.36
CA LEU A 73 11.04 -9.64 -10.70
C LEU A 73 12.13 -9.05 -11.61
N GLY A 74 13.38 -9.52 -11.47
CA GLY A 74 14.52 -9.01 -12.24
C GLY A 74 15.21 -7.79 -11.64
N TYR A 75 14.60 -7.10 -10.67
CA TYR A 75 15.18 -5.93 -9.98
C TYR A 75 16.08 -6.35 -8.84
N THR A 76 17.21 -5.66 -8.69
CA THR A 76 18.08 -5.84 -7.52
C THR A 76 17.46 -5.16 -6.31
N CYS A 77 17.13 -5.96 -5.30
CA CYS A 77 16.52 -5.48 -4.06
C CYS A 77 17.52 -5.56 -2.91
N LYS A 78 17.54 -4.50 -2.09
CA LYS A 78 18.28 -4.41 -0.84
C LYS A 78 17.34 -4.62 0.33
N ARG A 79 17.89 -5.09 1.44
CA ARG A 79 17.12 -5.33 2.66
C ARG A 79 17.18 -4.14 3.62
N ALA A 80 16.02 -3.81 4.21
CA ALA A 80 15.91 -2.89 5.33
C ALA A 80 15.00 -3.49 6.41
N ASN A 81 15.36 -3.33 7.68
CA ASN A 81 14.53 -3.64 8.82
C ASN A 81 14.03 -2.33 9.42
N LEU A 82 12.73 -2.21 9.56
CA LEU A 82 12.08 -1.06 10.18
C LEU A 82 11.45 -1.49 11.50
N LYS A 83 11.86 -0.85 12.59
CA LYS A 83 11.26 -1.01 13.92
C LYS A 83 10.37 0.17 14.23
N ALA A 84 9.11 -0.11 14.53
CA ALA A 84 8.13 0.89 14.99
C ALA A 84 7.16 0.24 15.95
N ASN A 85 6.87 0.88 17.09
CA ASN A 85 5.90 0.40 18.09
C ASN A 85 6.14 -1.07 18.52
N GLY A 86 7.38 -1.48 18.71
CA GLY A 86 7.74 -2.85 19.10
C GLY A 86 7.62 -3.90 17.98
N VAL A 87 7.20 -3.51 16.79
CA VAL A 87 7.09 -4.39 15.62
C VAL A 87 8.26 -4.18 14.69
N THR A 88 8.85 -5.27 14.22
CA THR A 88 9.88 -5.24 13.18
C THR A 88 9.28 -5.69 11.86
N THR A 89 9.38 -4.84 10.84
CA THR A 89 8.99 -5.14 9.47
C THR A 89 10.24 -5.21 8.60
N THR A 90 10.44 -6.31 7.90
CA THR A 90 11.55 -6.46 6.96
C THR A 90 11.07 -6.11 5.56
N TYR A 91 11.80 -5.20 4.90
CA TYR A 91 11.54 -4.77 3.54
C TYR A 91 12.65 -5.23 2.61
N TRP A 92 12.25 -5.62 1.39
CA TRP A 92 13.13 -5.77 0.24
C TRP A 92 12.71 -4.71 -0.78
N TYR A 93 13.55 -3.71 -0.98
CA TYR A 93 13.27 -2.54 -1.80
C TYR A 93 14.28 -2.39 -2.94
N THR A 94 13.85 -1.76 -4.02
CA THR A 94 14.71 -1.44 -5.15
C THR A 94 14.72 0.05 -5.44
N ASN A 95 15.88 0.56 -5.89
CA ASN A 95 16.03 1.91 -6.43
C ASN A 95 15.99 1.96 -7.96
N GLU A 96 15.83 0.80 -8.61
CA GLU A 96 15.78 0.71 -10.07
C GLU A 96 14.40 1.13 -10.63
N LEU A 97 13.37 1.19 -9.76
CA LEU A 97 12.05 1.70 -10.09
C LEU A 97 11.96 3.17 -9.69
N ASN A 98 11.98 4.04 -10.70
CA ASN A 98 11.95 5.49 -10.51
C ASN A 98 10.50 5.96 -10.42
N PHE A 99 9.91 5.90 -9.24
CA PHE A 99 8.60 6.48 -8.96
C PHE A 99 8.78 7.82 -8.25
N ASP A 100 8.02 8.84 -8.65
CA ASP A 100 7.97 10.09 -7.89
C ASP A 100 7.34 9.80 -6.52
N ILE A 101 8.20 9.73 -5.48
CA ILE A 101 7.88 9.30 -4.11
C ILE A 101 6.90 10.25 -3.38
N LYS A 102 6.42 11.30 -4.03
CA LYS A 102 5.41 12.21 -3.46
C LYS A 102 4.10 11.51 -3.08
N GLN A 103 3.90 10.27 -3.51
CA GLN A 103 2.72 9.46 -3.20
C GLN A 103 2.92 8.54 -1.97
N GLN A 104 3.51 9.05 -0.93
CA GLN A 104 3.94 8.29 0.25
C GLN A 104 2.84 7.66 1.10
N ALA A 105 1.57 7.89 0.82
CA ALA A 105 0.48 7.23 1.56
C ALA A 105 0.48 5.70 1.41
N ILE A 106 1.11 5.16 0.35
CA ILE A 106 1.15 3.73 0.04
C ILE A 106 2.54 3.13 0.28
N VAL A 107 3.59 3.95 0.21
CA VAL A 107 4.99 3.53 0.40
C VAL A 107 5.50 4.11 1.70
N ASN A 108 6.17 3.29 2.51
CA ASN A 108 6.73 3.75 3.77
C ASN A 108 7.88 4.75 3.51
N LYS A 109 7.69 6.01 3.94
CA LYS A 109 8.64 7.12 3.74
C LYS A 109 10.06 6.87 4.30
N HIS A 110 10.19 5.92 5.23
CA HIS A 110 11.46 5.60 5.88
C HIS A 110 12.28 4.57 5.07
N ILE A 111 11.68 3.93 4.06
CA ILE A 111 12.40 2.99 3.19
C ILE A 111 12.95 3.74 1.98
N PRO A 112 14.25 3.63 1.67
CA PRO A 112 14.91 4.47 0.67
C PRO A 112 14.66 4.04 -0.80
N GLY A 113 13.61 3.26 -1.07
CA GLY A 113 13.25 2.80 -2.40
C GLY A 113 11.89 2.15 -2.43
N PHE A 114 11.51 1.60 -3.58
CA PHE A 114 10.21 0.96 -3.77
C PHE A 114 10.21 -0.47 -3.23
N PRO A 115 9.36 -0.83 -2.24
CA PRO A 115 9.32 -2.17 -1.68
C PRO A 115 8.66 -3.15 -2.65
N LEU A 116 9.37 -4.21 -3.02
CA LEU A 116 8.83 -5.33 -3.80
C LEU A 116 8.40 -6.49 -2.92
N LYS A 117 8.92 -6.57 -1.70
CA LYS A 117 8.50 -7.55 -0.71
C LYS A 117 8.64 -6.99 0.69
N TYR A 118 7.70 -7.28 1.56
CA TYR A 118 7.87 -7.03 2.99
C TYR A 118 7.10 -8.05 3.82
N ASN A 119 7.58 -8.29 5.02
CA ASN A 119 6.91 -9.13 6.01
C ASN A 119 6.87 -8.42 7.36
N THR A 120 5.81 -8.67 8.10
CA THR A 120 5.60 -8.11 9.43
C THR A 120 4.82 -9.11 10.30
N VAL A 121 4.94 -8.94 11.60
CA VAL A 121 4.11 -9.67 12.58
C VAL A 121 3.25 -8.64 13.29
N LYS A 122 1.94 -8.77 13.20
CA LYS A 122 0.99 -7.92 13.91
C LYS A 122 -0.01 -8.80 14.67
N ASP A 123 -0.16 -8.54 15.96
CA ASP A 123 -1.08 -9.28 16.84
C ASP A 123 -0.87 -10.82 16.78
N GLY A 124 0.40 -11.26 16.69
CA GLY A 124 0.78 -12.67 16.53
C GLY A 124 0.56 -13.26 15.14
N LEU A 125 0.02 -12.50 14.20
CA LEU A 125 -0.20 -12.92 12.82
C LEU A 125 1.00 -12.52 11.95
N TYR A 126 1.67 -13.50 11.36
CA TYR A 126 2.67 -13.27 10.32
C TYR A 126 1.99 -12.90 9.00
N MET A 127 2.40 -11.79 8.43
CA MET A 127 1.92 -11.32 7.13
C MET A 127 3.11 -11.10 6.20
N GLU A 128 3.00 -11.62 4.99
CA GLU A 128 3.98 -11.41 3.92
C GLU A 128 3.29 -10.84 2.68
N PHE A 129 3.89 -9.81 2.12
CA PHE A 129 3.46 -9.18 0.89
C PHE A 129 4.59 -9.23 -0.13
N GLU A 130 4.29 -9.67 -1.32
CA GLU A 130 5.24 -9.73 -2.42
C GLU A 130 4.59 -9.26 -3.71
N VAL A 131 5.28 -8.38 -4.43
CA VAL A 131 4.86 -7.95 -5.76
C VAL A 131 5.14 -9.10 -6.73
N THR A 132 4.11 -9.55 -7.41
CA THR A 132 4.19 -10.70 -8.35
C THR A 132 4.20 -10.28 -9.80
N ASN A 133 3.80 -9.03 -10.10
CA ASN A 133 3.81 -8.47 -11.45
C ASN A 133 3.89 -6.95 -11.40
N ILE A 134 4.55 -6.33 -12.38
CA ILE A 134 4.62 -4.87 -12.56
C ILE A 134 4.23 -4.55 -13.99
N GLU A 135 3.23 -3.70 -14.16
CA GLU A 135 2.79 -3.18 -15.45
C GLU A 135 2.88 -1.65 -15.44
N PHE A 136 3.54 -1.07 -16.44
CA PHE A 136 3.74 0.38 -16.55
C PHE A 136 2.62 1.10 -17.31
N LYS A 137 1.59 0.36 -17.78
CA LYS A 137 0.43 0.93 -18.45
C LYS A 137 -0.85 0.54 -17.73
N ILE A 138 -1.61 1.54 -17.34
CA ILE A 138 -2.96 1.36 -16.80
C ILE A 138 -3.93 1.44 -17.98
N LYS A 139 -4.66 0.35 -18.23
CA LYS A 139 -5.55 0.22 -19.40
C LYS A 139 -6.71 1.21 -19.39
N ASP A 140 -7.28 1.45 -18.21
CA ASP A 140 -8.44 2.32 -18.03
C ASP A 140 -8.28 3.11 -16.72
N PRO A 141 -7.56 4.26 -16.76
CA PRO A 141 -7.30 5.05 -15.56
C PRO A 141 -8.57 5.62 -14.92
N GLU A 142 -9.56 6.00 -15.70
CA GLU A 142 -10.80 6.61 -15.21
C GLU A 142 -11.58 5.63 -14.34
N THR A 143 -11.77 4.41 -14.80
CA THR A 143 -12.43 3.36 -14.03
C THR A 143 -11.55 2.86 -12.89
N THR A 144 -10.24 2.69 -13.13
CA THR A 144 -9.30 2.17 -12.14
C THR A 144 -9.25 3.04 -10.89
N PHE A 145 -9.22 4.36 -11.06
CA PHE A 145 -9.09 5.33 -9.97
C PHE A 145 -10.41 6.04 -9.63
N SER A 146 -11.54 5.53 -10.08
CA SER A 146 -12.84 6.09 -9.77
C SER A 146 -13.09 6.09 -8.27
N LEU A 147 -13.48 7.25 -7.72
CA LEU A 147 -13.97 7.39 -6.35
C LEU A 147 -15.50 7.20 -6.24
N LEU A 148 -16.15 6.85 -7.34
CA LEU A 148 -17.58 6.49 -7.33
C LEU A 148 -17.74 5.13 -6.66
N ILE A 149 -18.71 5.06 -5.76
CA ILE A 149 -19.04 3.81 -5.07
C ILE A 149 -19.79 2.89 -6.04
N PRO A 150 -19.25 1.69 -6.32
CA PRO A 150 -19.91 0.75 -7.22
C PRO A 150 -21.27 0.29 -6.69
N GLN A 151 -22.17 -0.08 -7.60
CA GLN A 151 -23.46 -0.64 -7.24
C GLN A 151 -23.31 -1.88 -6.33
N GLY A 152 -24.17 -1.97 -5.32
CA GLY A 152 -24.18 -3.08 -4.36
C GLY A 152 -23.31 -2.86 -3.11
N PHE A 153 -22.55 -1.75 -3.02
CA PHE A 153 -21.88 -1.37 -1.80
C PHE A 153 -22.77 -0.50 -0.90
N LYS A 154 -22.74 -0.79 0.41
CA LYS A 154 -23.35 0.05 1.44
C LYS A 154 -22.33 1.04 1.97
N VAL A 155 -22.67 2.33 1.99
CA VAL A 155 -21.85 3.36 2.61
C VAL A 155 -21.94 3.23 4.11
N VAL A 156 -20.80 3.22 4.77
CA VAL A 156 -20.68 3.24 6.24
C VAL A 156 -19.89 4.49 6.61
N ASN A 157 -20.46 5.29 7.47
CA ASN A 157 -19.85 6.51 8.01
C ASN A 157 -19.15 6.21 9.34
#